data_30299bc47f83b04a305a9919c09ba4d8
#
_entry.id   30299bc47f83b04a305a9919c09ba4d8
#
_cell.length_a   1.000
_cell.length_b   1.000
_cell.length_c   1.000
_cell.angle_alpha   90.00
_cell.angle_beta   90.00
_cell.angle_gamma   90.00
#
_symmetry.space_group_name_H-M   'P 1'
#
loop_
_entity.id
_entity.type
_entity.pdbx_description
1 polymer ?
#
loop_
_entity_poly.entity_id
_entity_poly.type
_entity_poly.pdbx_seq_one_letter_code
_entity_poly.pdbx_strand_id
1 'polypeptide(L)'
;MHILNLGAGGFIGSHLTQRLLSEGHSVTAVDLWQEKVEDLLANPRLKFIRQDIREPGWNLDRLVQQADLVIDLIAYANPGLYIRIPLEVFRLNFTENLKIAEACVRHGKRLIQFSTCEVYGRSAASIETANLVDPEDPIHATFSEDRSEFILGPVCKHRWIYASAKQLLERVLHAYGLEHGFRYTIIRPFNFIGPKIDFLLSEREGIPRVFSFFMDALINGGQMKLVDGGTQRRCYTYIDDAIECTYRIVENPRGVCERQIFNIGSPYNEVSIRQMAEMMREIYAEKFAAPGAVLPDIVSVSGDEFYGKGYEDSDRRIPDITKARTLLGWEPKWNFRGLLEATMRYYVMEHRRAQKVEALQ
;
A
#
# COMPACT_ATOMS: atom_id res chain seq x y z
N MET A 1 9.93 22.58 4.56
CA MET A 1 10.59 21.57 5.43
C MET A 1 11.54 20.74 4.60
N HIS A 2 12.56 20.20 5.22
CA HIS A 2 13.39 19.13 4.67
C HIS A 2 12.85 17.78 5.13
N ILE A 3 12.40 16.93 4.21
CA ILE A 3 11.73 15.66 4.51
C ILE A 3 12.61 14.49 4.05
N LEU A 4 12.88 13.56 4.96
CA LEU A 4 13.51 12.28 4.64
C LEU A 4 12.39 11.28 4.30
N ASN A 5 12.30 10.87 3.03
CA ASN A 5 11.31 9.93 2.53
C ASN A 5 11.99 8.58 2.23
N LEU A 6 11.81 7.60 3.09
CA LEU A 6 12.36 6.26 2.99
C LEU A 6 11.34 5.34 2.29
N GLY A 7 11.77 4.62 1.25
CA GLY A 7 10.87 3.87 0.37
C GLY A 7 10.29 4.73 -0.75
N ALA A 8 11.00 5.79 -1.14
CA ALA A 8 10.53 6.80 -2.10
C ALA A 8 10.36 6.28 -3.54
N GLY A 9 11.10 5.23 -3.93
CA GLY A 9 10.98 4.58 -5.23
C GLY A 9 9.80 3.59 -5.34
N GLY A 10 9.09 3.35 -4.23
CA GLY A 10 7.88 2.53 -4.20
C GLY A 10 6.66 3.24 -4.79
N PHE A 11 5.54 2.53 -4.88
CA PHE A 11 4.28 3.06 -5.40
C PHE A 11 3.81 4.32 -4.64
N ILE A 12 3.59 4.21 -3.34
CA ILE A 12 3.12 5.34 -2.51
C ILE A 12 4.21 6.40 -2.41
N GLY A 13 5.47 5.97 -2.21
CA GLY A 13 6.63 6.86 -2.02
C GLY A 13 6.88 7.79 -3.20
N SER A 14 6.71 7.31 -4.44
CA SER A 14 6.90 8.13 -5.65
C SER A 14 5.84 9.22 -5.78
N HIS A 15 4.57 8.90 -5.58
CA HIS A 15 3.48 9.88 -5.59
C HIS A 15 3.61 10.89 -4.44
N LEU A 16 4.00 10.42 -3.25
CA LEU A 16 4.23 11.30 -2.11
C LEU A 16 5.41 12.24 -2.36
N THR A 17 6.53 11.73 -2.91
CA THR A 17 7.69 12.57 -3.29
C THR A 17 7.26 13.67 -4.27
N GLN A 18 6.49 13.33 -5.29
CA GLN A 18 5.96 14.31 -6.25
C GLN A 18 5.11 15.39 -5.55
N ARG A 19 4.19 14.98 -4.67
CA ARG A 19 3.35 15.92 -3.92
C ARG A 19 4.18 16.83 -3.01
N LEU A 20 5.13 16.29 -2.25
CA LEU A 20 5.98 17.07 -1.37
C LEU A 20 6.80 18.13 -2.12
N LEU A 21 7.33 17.78 -3.29
CA LEU A 21 8.07 18.73 -4.14
C LEU A 21 7.16 19.80 -4.70
N SER A 22 5.93 19.47 -5.13
CA SER A 22 4.96 20.44 -5.65
C SER A 22 4.52 21.47 -4.60
N GLU A 23 4.47 21.05 -3.33
CA GLU A 23 4.16 21.89 -2.18
C GLU A 23 5.38 22.68 -1.65
N GLY A 24 6.51 22.62 -2.33
CA GLY A 24 7.68 23.45 -2.02
C GLY A 24 8.62 22.88 -0.98
N HIS A 25 8.45 21.63 -0.56
CA HIS A 25 9.39 20.96 0.34
C HIS A 25 10.67 20.54 -0.37
N SER A 26 11.79 20.41 0.37
CA SER A 26 12.97 19.68 -0.09
C SER A 26 12.89 18.24 0.42
N VAL A 27 13.26 17.28 -0.44
CA VAL A 27 13.14 15.86 -0.15
C VAL A 27 14.46 15.15 -0.32
N THR A 28 14.91 14.44 0.72
CA THR A 28 15.90 13.38 0.57
C THR A 28 15.15 12.06 0.45
N ALA A 29 15.15 11.50 -0.75
CA ALA A 29 14.50 10.26 -1.11
C ALA A 29 15.48 9.09 -1.05
N VAL A 30 15.14 8.01 -0.34
CA VAL A 30 15.99 6.81 -0.22
C VAL A 30 15.23 5.60 -0.68
N ASP A 31 15.81 4.84 -1.61
CA ASP A 31 15.24 3.57 -2.08
C ASP A 31 16.33 2.74 -2.80
N LEU A 32 16.03 1.47 -3.06
CA LEU A 32 16.81 0.61 -3.97
C LEU A 32 16.60 0.98 -5.44
N TRP A 33 15.41 1.47 -5.77
CA TRP A 33 14.91 1.68 -7.13
C TRP A 33 14.48 3.13 -7.33
N GLN A 34 14.82 3.71 -8.48
CA GLN A 34 14.50 5.11 -8.81
C GLN A 34 13.50 5.27 -9.97
N GLU A 35 13.13 4.17 -10.65
CA GLU A 35 12.36 4.21 -11.89
C GLU A 35 11.03 4.97 -11.76
N LYS A 36 10.36 4.84 -10.60
CA LYS A 36 9.07 5.53 -10.37
C LYS A 36 9.21 7.02 -10.03
N VAL A 37 10.42 7.50 -9.76
CA VAL A 37 10.74 8.91 -9.48
C VAL A 37 11.68 9.52 -10.51
N GLU A 38 11.97 8.83 -11.61
CA GLU A 38 12.94 9.24 -12.62
C GLU A 38 12.59 10.61 -13.22
N ASP A 39 11.32 10.86 -13.47
CA ASP A 39 10.77 12.14 -13.93
C ASP A 39 10.97 13.30 -12.93
N LEU A 40 11.26 13.01 -11.68
CA LEU A 40 11.48 13.99 -10.61
C LEU A 40 12.95 14.31 -10.34
N LEU A 41 13.90 13.48 -10.83
CA LEU A 41 15.33 13.58 -10.51
C LEU A 41 15.96 14.91 -10.94
N ALA A 42 15.40 15.58 -11.94
CA ALA A 42 15.85 16.91 -12.37
C ALA A 42 15.43 18.05 -11.41
N ASN A 43 14.58 17.78 -10.43
CA ASN A 43 14.11 18.80 -9.49
C ASN A 43 15.23 19.17 -8.48
N PRO A 44 15.67 20.44 -8.39
CA PRO A 44 16.79 20.82 -7.50
C PRO A 44 16.49 20.65 -6.01
N ARG A 45 15.22 20.44 -5.62
CA ARG A 45 14.81 20.16 -4.24
C ARG A 45 14.74 18.68 -3.92
N LEU A 46 15.01 17.79 -4.90
CA LEU A 46 15.09 16.35 -4.69
C LEU A 46 16.56 15.89 -4.65
N LYS A 47 16.91 15.21 -3.59
CA LYS A 47 18.14 14.41 -3.51
C LYS A 47 17.76 12.95 -3.42
N PHE A 48 18.06 12.17 -4.45
CA PHE A 48 17.87 10.72 -4.43
C PHE A 48 19.13 10.01 -3.96
N ILE A 49 18.98 9.06 -3.04
CA ILE A 49 20.06 8.20 -2.53
C ILE A 49 19.63 6.75 -2.77
N ARG A 50 20.36 6.07 -3.65
CA ARG A 50 20.19 4.64 -3.87
C ARG A 50 20.89 3.87 -2.76
N GLN A 51 20.12 3.25 -1.85
CA GLN A 51 20.63 2.57 -0.67
C GLN A 51 19.71 1.42 -0.23
N ASP A 52 20.33 0.26 0.07
CA ASP A 52 19.68 -0.77 0.88
C ASP A 52 19.87 -0.45 2.36
N ILE A 53 18.78 -0.28 3.10
CA ILE A 53 18.85 0.05 4.52
C ILE A 53 19.40 -1.10 5.39
N ARG A 54 19.50 -2.31 4.85
CA ARG A 54 20.06 -3.49 5.53
C ARG A 54 21.58 -3.55 5.44
N GLU A 55 22.18 -2.81 4.50
CA GLU A 55 23.62 -2.79 4.34
C GLU A 55 24.29 -2.03 5.47
N PRO A 56 25.42 -2.56 5.99
CA PRO A 56 26.17 -1.86 7.02
C PRO A 56 26.75 -0.55 6.47
N GLY A 57 26.80 0.47 7.32
CA GLY A 57 27.48 1.73 7.00
C GLY A 57 26.63 2.79 6.32
N TRP A 58 25.34 2.55 6.04
CA TRP A 58 24.48 3.65 5.63
C TRP A 58 24.24 4.64 6.79
N ASN A 59 24.29 5.91 6.47
CA ASN A 59 24.36 6.95 7.48
C ASN A 59 22.95 7.43 7.91
N LEU A 60 22.18 6.51 8.51
CA LEU A 60 20.81 6.77 8.98
C LEU A 60 20.75 7.96 9.95
N ASP A 61 21.59 7.93 10.98
CA ASP A 61 21.58 8.97 12.01
C ASP A 61 21.79 10.37 11.44
N ARG A 62 22.74 10.54 10.51
CA ARG A 62 22.98 11.82 9.84
C ARG A 62 21.78 12.27 9.00
N LEU A 63 21.15 11.36 8.25
CA LEU A 63 20.00 11.69 7.42
C LEU A 63 18.81 12.11 8.29
N VAL A 64 18.53 11.36 9.35
CA VAL A 64 17.48 11.68 10.32
C VAL A 64 17.77 13.01 11.03
N GLN A 65 19.00 13.23 11.47
CA GLN A 65 19.39 14.50 12.14
C GLN A 65 19.15 15.73 11.25
N GLN A 66 19.41 15.62 9.94
CA GLN A 66 19.25 16.71 8.98
C GLN A 66 17.79 16.96 8.57
N ALA A 67 16.89 15.99 8.78
CA ALA A 67 15.49 16.12 8.40
C ALA A 67 14.67 16.88 9.46
N ASP A 68 13.62 17.56 9.02
CA ASP A 68 12.56 18.11 9.88
C ASP A 68 11.49 17.04 10.18
N LEU A 69 11.27 16.16 9.22
CA LEU A 69 10.28 15.07 9.25
C LEU A 69 10.86 13.83 8.57
N VAL A 70 10.63 12.67 9.17
CA VAL A 70 10.94 11.37 8.54
C VAL A 70 9.64 10.67 8.18
N ILE A 71 9.57 10.13 6.95
CA ILE A 71 8.47 9.29 6.49
C ILE A 71 9.04 7.92 6.11
N ASP A 72 8.53 6.86 6.74
CA ASP A 72 8.98 5.51 6.48
C ASP A 72 7.88 4.68 5.80
N LEU A 73 8.15 4.34 4.52
CA LEU A 73 7.33 3.46 3.69
C LEU A 73 8.03 2.13 3.37
N ILE A 74 9.23 1.91 3.91
CA ILE A 74 10.01 0.70 3.58
C ILE A 74 9.29 -0.53 4.09
N ALA A 75 8.96 -1.44 3.18
CA ALA A 75 8.27 -2.68 3.50
C ALA A 75 8.40 -3.73 2.41
N TYR A 76 8.45 -4.99 2.80
CA TYR A 76 7.98 -6.08 1.97
C TYR A 76 6.46 -6.21 2.14
N ALA A 77 5.68 -5.67 1.19
CA ALA A 77 4.22 -5.60 1.25
C ALA A 77 3.55 -6.45 0.14
N ASN A 78 4.10 -7.63 -0.12
CA ASN A 78 3.60 -8.57 -1.13
C ASN A 78 3.28 -9.93 -0.47
N PRO A 79 2.02 -10.42 -0.52
CA PRO A 79 1.61 -11.68 0.11
C PRO A 79 2.42 -12.90 -0.30
N GLY A 80 2.88 -12.98 -1.55
CA GLY A 80 3.73 -14.07 -2.00
C GLY A 80 5.08 -14.15 -1.28
N LEU A 81 5.62 -13.01 -0.83
CA LEU A 81 6.86 -12.97 -0.06
C LEU A 81 6.64 -13.43 1.39
N TYR A 82 5.46 -13.21 1.96
CA TYR A 82 5.16 -13.61 3.34
C TYR A 82 5.28 -15.14 3.55
N ILE A 83 5.00 -15.90 2.48
CA ILE A 83 5.12 -17.36 2.48
C ILE A 83 6.53 -17.80 2.09
N ARG A 84 7.15 -17.16 1.10
CA ARG A 84 8.43 -17.58 0.52
C ARG A 84 9.64 -17.21 1.37
N ILE A 85 9.64 -16.03 2.01
CA ILE A 85 10.77 -15.50 2.78
C ILE A 85 10.31 -14.86 4.11
N PRO A 86 9.55 -15.55 4.96
CA PRO A 86 8.91 -14.97 6.14
C PRO A 86 9.89 -14.30 7.11
N LEU A 87 11.09 -14.84 7.30
CA LEU A 87 12.08 -14.22 8.18
C LEU A 87 12.62 -12.89 7.64
N GLU A 88 12.84 -12.79 6.32
CA GLU A 88 13.25 -11.53 5.71
C GLU A 88 12.12 -10.48 5.75
N VAL A 89 10.86 -10.93 5.60
CA VAL A 89 9.69 -10.07 5.80
C VAL A 89 9.67 -9.51 7.23
N PHE A 90 9.88 -10.36 8.24
CA PHE A 90 9.97 -9.91 9.63
C PHE A 90 11.15 -8.93 9.84
N ARG A 91 12.35 -9.28 9.39
CA ARG A 91 13.55 -8.45 9.57
C ARG A 91 13.37 -7.06 8.98
N LEU A 92 12.93 -6.96 7.73
CA LEU A 92 12.74 -5.67 7.09
C LEU A 92 11.62 -4.86 7.75
N ASN A 93 10.43 -5.49 7.95
CA ASN A 93 9.24 -4.76 8.41
C ASN A 93 9.23 -4.48 9.93
N PHE A 94 10.11 -5.08 10.70
CA PHE A 94 10.25 -4.80 12.12
C PHE A 94 11.67 -4.35 12.47
N THR A 95 12.68 -5.21 12.31
CA THR A 95 14.03 -4.94 12.84
C THR A 95 14.66 -3.70 12.20
N GLU A 96 14.59 -3.57 10.88
CA GLU A 96 15.18 -2.42 10.18
C GLU A 96 14.34 -1.15 10.38
N ASN A 97 13.03 -1.24 10.34
CA ASN A 97 12.15 -0.11 10.60
C ASN A 97 12.25 0.38 12.07
N LEU A 98 12.52 -0.52 13.03
CA LEU A 98 12.77 -0.15 14.42
C LEU A 98 14.00 0.75 14.54
N LYS A 99 15.08 0.48 13.81
CA LYS A 99 16.29 1.33 13.81
C LYS A 99 15.98 2.75 13.34
N ILE A 100 15.08 2.90 12.35
CA ILE A 100 14.63 4.22 11.87
C ILE A 100 13.88 4.95 12.99
N ALA A 101 12.95 4.27 13.66
CA ALA A 101 12.21 4.84 14.79
C ALA A 101 13.15 5.27 15.93
N GLU A 102 14.10 4.41 16.30
CA GLU A 102 15.10 4.71 17.33
C GLU A 102 15.98 5.91 16.97
N ALA A 103 16.39 6.04 15.70
CA ALA A 103 17.12 7.22 15.23
C ALA A 103 16.24 8.48 15.36
N CYS A 104 14.95 8.41 15.01
CA CYS A 104 14.03 9.52 15.20
C CYS A 104 13.87 9.91 16.68
N VAL A 105 13.79 8.94 17.59
CA VAL A 105 13.75 9.17 19.05
C VAL A 105 15.02 9.87 19.50
N ARG A 106 16.22 9.34 19.14
CA ARG A 106 17.52 9.91 19.53
C ARG A 106 17.69 11.38 19.08
N HIS A 107 17.19 11.71 17.90
CA HIS A 107 17.33 13.05 17.32
C HIS A 107 16.09 13.94 17.52
N GLY A 108 15.08 13.50 18.27
CA GLY A 108 13.86 14.25 18.56
C GLY A 108 13.02 14.58 17.31
N LYS A 109 13.11 13.75 16.27
CA LYS A 109 12.42 13.96 14.99
C LYS A 109 11.04 13.31 14.98
N ARG A 110 10.07 13.96 14.33
CA ARG A 110 8.75 13.36 14.09
C ARG A 110 8.86 12.29 13.02
N LEU A 111 8.16 11.16 13.23
CA LEU A 111 8.08 10.05 12.29
C LEU A 111 6.63 9.87 11.79
N ILE A 112 6.44 9.74 10.47
CA ILE A 112 5.24 9.15 9.88
C ILE A 112 5.58 7.73 9.44
N GLN A 113 4.97 6.74 10.10
CA GLN A 113 5.21 5.33 9.83
C GLN A 113 4.06 4.74 9.03
N PHE A 114 4.37 4.20 7.85
CA PHE A 114 3.40 3.40 7.12
C PHE A 114 3.33 1.99 7.71
N SER A 115 2.16 1.67 8.22
CA SER A 115 1.71 0.36 8.64
C SER A 115 0.84 -0.27 7.54
N THR A 116 -0.22 -0.96 7.91
CA THR A 116 -1.11 -1.66 6.98
C THR A 116 -2.45 -1.96 7.65
N CYS A 117 -3.54 -2.04 6.87
CA CYS A 117 -4.81 -2.58 7.36
C CYS A 117 -4.73 -4.07 7.74
N GLU A 118 -3.68 -4.76 7.34
CA GLU A 118 -3.50 -6.17 7.67
C GLU A 118 -3.21 -6.43 9.14
N VAL A 119 -2.80 -5.41 9.90
CA VAL A 119 -2.62 -5.51 11.36
C VAL A 119 -3.92 -5.90 12.08
N TYR A 120 -5.07 -5.56 11.51
CA TYR A 120 -6.36 -5.97 12.06
C TYR A 120 -6.61 -7.48 11.91
N GLY A 121 -5.97 -8.13 10.94
CA GLY A 121 -6.16 -9.54 10.67
C GLY A 121 -7.53 -9.84 10.05
N ARG A 122 -8.24 -10.80 10.62
CA ARG A 122 -9.56 -11.26 10.18
C ARG A 122 -10.66 -10.43 10.85
N SER A 123 -11.65 -10.04 10.07
CA SER A 123 -12.87 -9.42 10.61
C SER A 123 -13.77 -10.48 11.27
N ALA A 124 -14.70 -10.04 12.12
CA ALA A 124 -15.71 -10.93 12.69
C ALA A 124 -16.52 -11.65 11.58
N ALA A 125 -16.81 -10.96 10.49
CA ALA A 125 -17.44 -11.54 9.29
C ALA A 125 -16.63 -12.64 8.61
N SER A 126 -15.31 -12.74 8.89
CA SER A 126 -14.39 -13.72 8.27
C SER A 126 -14.00 -14.88 9.17
N ILE A 127 -14.63 -15.02 10.36
CA ILE A 127 -14.31 -16.08 11.32
C ILE A 127 -15.41 -17.14 11.27
N GLU A 128 -15.06 -18.40 10.99
CA GLU A 128 -16.02 -19.52 10.84
C GLU A 128 -16.91 -19.75 12.09
N THR A 129 -16.40 -19.42 13.28
CA THR A 129 -17.19 -19.51 14.53
C THR A 129 -18.25 -18.39 14.64
N ALA A 130 -18.32 -17.51 13.69
CA ALA A 130 -19.23 -16.36 13.65
C ALA A 130 -20.62 -16.69 13.09
N ASN A 131 -21.13 -17.93 13.28
CA ASN A 131 -22.58 -18.19 13.12
C ASN A 131 -23.49 -17.29 14.02
N LEU A 132 -22.85 -16.40 14.78
CA LEU A 132 -23.49 -15.43 15.68
C LEU A 132 -23.62 -14.04 15.03
N VAL A 133 -23.00 -13.77 13.88
CA VAL A 133 -23.03 -12.46 13.20
C VAL A 133 -23.39 -12.65 11.74
N ASP A 134 -24.12 -11.68 11.18
CA ASP A 134 -24.38 -11.63 9.74
C ASP A 134 -23.10 -11.19 9.01
N PRO A 135 -22.47 -12.06 8.18
CA PRO A 135 -21.25 -11.70 7.44
C PRO A 135 -21.50 -10.60 6.39
N GLU A 136 -22.73 -10.38 5.98
CA GLU A 136 -23.10 -9.32 5.05
C GLU A 136 -23.28 -7.95 5.74
N ASP A 137 -23.48 -7.90 7.06
CA ASP A 137 -23.54 -6.64 7.78
C ASP A 137 -22.16 -5.97 7.81
N PRO A 138 -22.00 -4.75 7.23
CA PRO A 138 -20.73 -4.04 7.21
C PRO A 138 -20.09 -3.81 8.58
N ILE A 139 -20.88 -3.74 9.64
CA ILE A 139 -20.38 -3.47 11.01
C ILE A 139 -19.39 -4.55 11.46
N HIS A 140 -19.60 -5.81 11.04
CA HIS A 140 -18.74 -6.95 11.40
C HIS A 140 -17.47 -7.05 10.55
N ALA A 141 -17.32 -6.18 9.55
CA ALA A 141 -16.14 -6.06 8.69
C ALA A 141 -15.45 -4.69 8.79
N THR A 142 -16.01 -3.76 9.58
CA THR A 142 -15.50 -2.39 9.72
C THR A 142 -14.45 -2.32 10.84
N PHE A 143 -13.30 -1.74 10.50
CA PHE A 143 -12.18 -1.57 11.40
C PHE A 143 -11.96 -0.11 11.77
N SER A 144 -11.94 0.17 13.06
CA SER A 144 -11.65 1.47 13.70
C SER A 144 -10.29 1.42 14.38
N GLU A 145 -9.51 2.50 14.31
CA GLU A 145 -8.13 2.56 14.80
C GLU A 145 -8.02 2.27 16.29
N ASP A 146 -8.97 2.78 17.09
CA ASP A 146 -8.88 2.78 18.55
C ASP A 146 -9.75 1.71 19.22
N ARG A 147 -10.62 1.03 18.46
CA ARG A 147 -11.62 0.12 19.03
C ARG A 147 -11.54 -1.31 18.53
N SER A 148 -11.00 -1.50 17.31
CA SER A 148 -10.95 -2.84 16.73
C SER A 148 -9.85 -3.69 17.36
N GLU A 149 -10.20 -4.92 17.68
CA GLU A 149 -9.25 -5.95 18.08
C GLU A 149 -8.51 -6.53 16.87
N PHE A 150 -7.38 -7.18 17.11
CA PHE A 150 -6.54 -7.78 16.08
C PHE A 150 -6.63 -9.30 16.17
N ILE A 151 -7.19 -9.92 15.14
CA ILE A 151 -7.41 -11.36 15.10
C ILE A 151 -6.57 -11.96 13.98
N LEU A 152 -5.45 -12.58 14.34
CA LEU A 152 -4.57 -13.29 13.42
C LEU A 152 -4.85 -14.79 13.47
N GLY A 153 -4.57 -15.48 12.37
CA GLY A 153 -4.71 -16.93 12.29
C GLY A 153 -3.65 -17.69 13.09
N PRO A 154 -3.70 -19.03 13.10
CA PRO A 154 -2.72 -19.89 13.78
C PRO A 154 -1.28 -19.60 13.34
N VAL A 155 -0.30 -19.82 14.22
CA VAL A 155 1.12 -19.54 13.97
C VAL A 155 1.65 -20.22 12.69
N CYS A 156 1.14 -21.40 12.33
CA CYS A 156 1.51 -22.09 11.09
C CYS A 156 1.04 -21.40 9.81
N LYS A 157 0.16 -20.40 9.89
CA LYS A 157 -0.26 -19.57 8.75
C LYS A 157 0.72 -18.42 8.54
N HIS A 158 1.75 -18.65 7.75
CA HIS A 158 2.89 -17.74 7.54
C HIS A 158 2.49 -16.36 7.01
N ARG A 159 1.34 -16.26 6.37
CA ARG A 159 0.81 -14.98 5.87
C ARG A 159 0.76 -13.90 6.95
N TRP A 160 0.52 -14.27 8.20
CA TRP A 160 0.36 -13.30 9.29
C TRP A 160 1.68 -12.70 9.81
N ILE A 161 2.85 -13.21 9.37
CA ILE A 161 4.16 -12.69 9.81
C ILE A 161 4.33 -11.20 9.51
N TYR A 162 3.83 -10.74 8.34
CA TYR A 162 3.85 -9.34 7.95
C TYR A 162 2.98 -8.47 8.88
N ALA A 163 1.73 -8.90 9.08
CA ALA A 163 0.79 -8.20 9.97
C ALA A 163 1.35 -8.14 11.41
N SER A 164 1.91 -9.25 11.91
CA SER A 164 2.51 -9.32 13.25
C SER A 164 3.73 -8.38 13.38
N ALA A 165 4.61 -8.34 12.37
CA ALA A 165 5.77 -7.45 12.37
C ALA A 165 5.36 -5.98 12.40
N LYS A 166 4.41 -5.57 11.55
CA LYS A 166 3.89 -4.20 11.52
C LYS A 166 3.12 -3.85 12.81
N GLN A 167 2.30 -4.76 13.31
CA GLN A 167 1.58 -4.55 14.58
C GLN A 167 2.54 -4.37 15.77
N LEU A 168 3.60 -5.17 15.85
CA LEU A 168 4.60 -5.05 16.91
C LEU A 168 5.32 -3.69 16.82
N LEU A 169 5.67 -3.24 15.62
CA LEU A 169 6.27 -1.93 15.41
C LEU A 169 5.34 -0.80 15.90
N GLU A 170 4.03 -0.85 15.58
CA GLU A 170 3.05 0.13 16.08
C GLU A 170 3.05 0.21 17.62
N ARG A 171 3.11 -0.95 18.30
CA ARG A 171 3.14 -1.01 19.77
C ARG A 171 4.42 -0.42 20.34
N VAL A 172 5.56 -0.66 19.70
CA VAL A 172 6.85 -0.08 20.11
C VAL A 172 6.85 1.44 19.91
N LEU A 173 6.31 1.95 18.80
CA LEU A 173 6.18 3.40 18.60
C LEU A 173 5.28 4.03 19.67
N HIS A 174 4.19 3.35 20.03
CA HIS A 174 3.30 3.81 21.12
C HIS A 174 4.05 3.85 22.46
N ALA A 175 4.83 2.81 22.79
CA ALA A 175 5.64 2.77 24.01
C ALA A 175 6.67 3.91 24.06
N TYR A 176 7.39 4.17 22.95
CA TYR A 176 8.27 5.35 22.86
C TYR A 176 7.51 6.67 23.03
N GLY A 177 6.28 6.75 22.54
CA GLY A 177 5.39 7.90 22.78
C GLY A 177 5.08 8.13 24.26
N LEU A 178 4.85 7.06 25.01
CA LEU A 178 4.55 7.11 26.44
C LEU A 178 5.79 7.41 27.28
N GLU A 179 6.90 6.73 27.02
CA GLU A 179 8.09 6.77 27.87
C GLU A 179 9.02 7.97 27.55
N HIS A 180 9.07 8.36 26.27
CA HIS A 180 10.02 9.37 25.79
C HIS A 180 9.37 10.59 25.13
N GLY A 181 8.03 10.68 25.12
CA GLY A 181 7.32 11.78 24.45
C GLY A 181 7.52 11.79 22.92
N PHE A 182 7.84 10.64 22.31
CA PHE A 182 8.12 10.52 20.90
C PHE A 182 6.92 10.96 20.05
N ARG A 183 7.20 11.80 19.03
CA ARG A 183 6.19 12.30 18.10
C ARG A 183 6.14 11.41 16.87
N TYR A 184 5.10 10.62 16.76
CA TYR A 184 4.86 9.76 15.62
C TYR A 184 3.43 9.90 15.12
N THR A 185 3.22 9.49 13.88
CA THR A 185 1.89 9.22 13.29
C THR A 185 1.96 7.90 12.55
N ILE A 186 0.98 7.04 12.73
CA ILE A 186 0.88 5.76 12.03
C ILE A 186 -0.22 5.85 10.98
N ILE A 187 0.05 5.37 9.77
CA ILE A 187 -0.91 5.28 8.67
C ILE A 187 -1.17 3.80 8.38
N ARG A 188 -2.44 3.40 8.34
CA ARG A 188 -2.90 2.07 7.93
C ARG A 188 -3.58 2.17 6.56
N PRO A 189 -2.87 1.92 5.45
CA PRO A 189 -3.43 1.93 4.10
C PRO A 189 -4.45 0.82 3.86
N PHE A 190 -5.56 1.14 3.16
CA PHE A 190 -6.55 0.18 2.68
C PHE A 190 -6.55 0.14 1.15
N ASN A 191 -5.85 -0.85 0.59
CA ASN A 191 -5.80 -1.22 -0.83
C ASN A 191 -5.70 -0.01 -1.79
N PHE A 192 -4.62 0.76 -1.69
CA PHE A 192 -4.37 1.86 -2.62
C PHE A 192 -4.15 1.34 -4.03
N ILE A 193 -4.73 2.03 -5.01
CA ILE A 193 -4.65 1.72 -6.44
C ILE A 193 -4.42 3.01 -7.23
N GLY A 194 -3.65 2.94 -8.32
CA GLY A 194 -3.33 4.08 -9.16
C GLY A 194 -2.17 3.79 -10.10
N PRO A 195 -1.75 4.79 -10.90
CA PRO A 195 -0.55 4.73 -11.73
C PRO A 195 0.68 4.26 -10.94
N LYS A 196 1.57 3.51 -11.57
CA LYS A 196 2.81 3.00 -10.95
C LYS A 196 2.58 2.01 -9.78
N ILE A 197 1.36 1.44 -9.61
CA ILE A 197 1.07 0.54 -8.48
C ILE A 197 2.00 -0.68 -8.47
N ASP A 198 2.23 -1.28 -9.63
CA ASP A 198 3.08 -2.46 -9.79
C ASP A 198 3.61 -2.56 -11.22
N PHE A 199 4.42 -3.58 -11.50
CA PHE A 199 4.86 -3.95 -12.84
C PHE A 199 3.85 -4.92 -13.49
N LEU A 200 3.86 -5.05 -14.80
CA LEU A 200 3.19 -6.13 -15.53
C LEU A 200 4.07 -7.39 -15.50
N LEU A 201 3.45 -8.57 -15.54
CA LEU A 201 4.17 -9.86 -15.53
C LEU A 201 5.12 -10.02 -16.73
N SER A 202 4.73 -9.46 -17.86
CA SER A 202 5.56 -9.40 -19.07
C SER A 202 6.82 -8.53 -18.92
N GLU A 203 6.84 -7.62 -17.95
CA GLU A 203 7.95 -6.68 -17.75
C GLU A 203 8.96 -7.18 -16.71
N ARG A 204 8.51 -7.95 -15.72
CA ARG A 204 9.33 -8.38 -14.59
C ARG A 204 8.82 -9.66 -13.94
N GLU A 205 9.75 -10.55 -13.59
CA GLU A 205 9.44 -11.74 -12.78
C GLU A 205 8.93 -11.36 -11.37
N GLY A 206 7.96 -12.12 -10.88
CA GLY A 206 7.40 -11.97 -9.55
C GLY A 206 5.90 -12.24 -9.50
N ILE A 207 5.29 -11.87 -8.39
CA ILE A 207 3.83 -11.95 -8.22
C ILE A 207 3.32 -10.52 -8.01
N PRO A 208 2.82 -9.86 -9.06
CA PRO A 208 2.22 -8.55 -8.92
C PRO A 208 0.89 -8.64 -8.16
N ARG A 209 0.40 -7.49 -7.70
CA ARG A 209 -0.94 -7.41 -7.11
C ARG A 209 -2.01 -7.70 -8.15
N VAL A 210 -3.18 -8.09 -7.67
CA VAL A 210 -4.31 -8.56 -8.50
C VAL A 210 -4.66 -7.62 -9.66
N PHE A 211 -4.61 -6.31 -9.45
CA PHE A 211 -4.88 -5.33 -10.51
C PHE A 211 -3.89 -5.49 -11.68
N SER A 212 -2.59 -5.51 -11.39
CA SER A 212 -1.56 -5.59 -12.43
C SER A 212 -1.56 -6.95 -13.12
N PHE A 213 -1.92 -8.01 -12.38
CA PHE A 213 -2.13 -9.35 -12.96
C PHE A 213 -3.28 -9.35 -13.99
N PHE A 214 -4.41 -8.73 -13.66
CA PHE A 214 -5.54 -8.60 -14.59
C PHE A 214 -5.21 -7.66 -15.75
N MET A 215 -4.48 -6.59 -15.48
CA MET A 215 -4.08 -5.64 -16.51
C MET A 215 -3.14 -6.27 -17.54
N ASP A 216 -2.20 -7.09 -17.09
CA ASP A 216 -1.31 -7.85 -17.97
C ASP A 216 -2.09 -8.80 -18.89
N ALA A 217 -3.07 -9.54 -18.34
CA ALA A 217 -3.95 -10.40 -19.14
C ALA A 217 -4.77 -9.62 -20.17
N LEU A 218 -5.22 -8.41 -19.84
CA LEU A 218 -5.98 -7.54 -20.76
C LEU A 218 -5.10 -6.98 -21.89
N ILE A 219 -3.84 -6.63 -21.61
CA ILE A 219 -2.93 -6.05 -22.60
C ILE A 219 -2.28 -7.13 -23.48
N ASN A 220 -1.76 -8.19 -22.84
CA ASN A 220 -0.91 -9.18 -23.48
C ASN A 220 -1.63 -10.50 -23.80
N GLY A 221 -2.89 -10.62 -23.39
CA GLY A 221 -3.66 -11.86 -23.50
C GLY A 221 -3.39 -12.82 -22.33
N GLY A 222 -4.14 -13.92 -22.32
CA GLY A 222 -4.07 -14.91 -21.25
C GLY A 222 -5.38 -15.06 -20.50
N GLN A 223 -5.33 -15.29 -19.18
CA GLN A 223 -6.52 -15.50 -18.34
C GLN A 223 -6.47 -14.59 -17.12
N MET A 224 -7.63 -14.05 -16.75
CA MET A 224 -7.83 -13.34 -15.48
C MET A 224 -8.19 -14.37 -14.40
N LYS A 225 -7.19 -14.80 -13.62
CA LYS A 225 -7.35 -15.86 -12.60
C LYS A 225 -7.91 -15.31 -11.30
N LEU A 226 -9.05 -15.84 -10.87
CA LEU A 226 -9.67 -15.54 -9.59
C LEU A 226 -9.35 -16.66 -8.58
N VAL A 227 -8.68 -16.31 -7.52
CA VAL A 227 -8.42 -17.25 -6.42
C VAL A 227 -9.72 -17.51 -5.67
N ASP A 228 -10.08 -18.79 -5.53
CA ASP A 228 -11.30 -19.28 -4.86
C ASP A 228 -12.56 -18.52 -5.30
N GLY A 229 -12.68 -18.30 -6.62
CA GLY A 229 -13.82 -17.64 -7.24
C GLY A 229 -13.82 -16.10 -7.10
N GLY A 230 -12.85 -15.51 -6.42
CA GLY A 230 -12.71 -14.06 -6.27
C GLY A 230 -13.83 -13.41 -5.44
N THR A 231 -14.34 -14.11 -4.44
CA THR A 231 -15.43 -13.63 -3.56
C THR A 231 -14.97 -12.64 -2.50
N GLN A 232 -13.67 -12.63 -2.16
CA GLN A 232 -13.08 -11.73 -1.17
C GLN A 232 -13.33 -10.27 -1.56
N ARG A 233 -13.79 -9.44 -0.61
CA ARG A 233 -14.11 -8.03 -0.82
C ARG A 233 -13.01 -7.12 -0.28
N ARG A 234 -12.74 -6.04 -1.01
CA ARG A 234 -11.76 -5.01 -0.61
C ARG A 234 -12.32 -3.62 -0.89
N CYS A 235 -11.94 -2.69 -0.04
CA CYS A 235 -12.19 -1.26 -0.23
C CYS A 235 -11.00 -0.65 -0.94
N TYR A 236 -11.18 -0.22 -2.19
CA TYR A 236 -10.11 0.37 -3.00
C TYR A 236 -10.10 1.90 -2.88
N THR A 237 -8.90 2.45 -2.72
CA THR A 237 -8.68 3.89 -2.57
C THR A 237 -7.76 4.39 -3.67
N TYR A 238 -8.17 5.43 -4.40
CA TYR A 238 -7.31 6.01 -5.40
C TYR A 238 -6.10 6.68 -4.78
N ILE A 239 -4.97 6.58 -5.46
CA ILE A 239 -3.69 7.08 -4.91
C ILE A 239 -3.73 8.58 -4.62
N ASP A 240 -4.41 9.39 -5.43
CA ASP A 240 -4.49 10.83 -5.20
C ASP A 240 -5.25 11.16 -3.90
N ASP A 241 -6.35 10.44 -3.61
CA ASP A 241 -7.07 10.59 -2.34
C ASP A 241 -6.18 10.19 -1.15
N ALA A 242 -5.42 9.10 -1.30
CA ALA A 242 -4.52 8.61 -0.26
C ALA A 242 -3.35 9.59 0.00
N ILE A 243 -2.78 10.15 -1.06
CA ILE A 243 -1.70 11.14 -0.98
C ILE A 243 -2.20 12.46 -0.39
N GLU A 244 -3.42 12.90 -0.74
CA GLU A 244 -4.03 14.09 -0.14
C GLU A 244 -4.20 13.93 1.38
N CYS A 245 -4.69 12.77 1.85
CA CYS A 245 -4.78 12.48 3.29
C CYS A 245 -3.40 12.46 3.95
N THR A 246 -2.45 11.76 3.33
CA THR A 246 -1.06 11.68 3.83
C THR A 246 -0.43 13.07 3.92
N TYR A 247 -0.67 13.94 2.92
CA TYR A 247 -0.14 15.30 2.93
C TYR A 247 -0.73 16.14 4.07
N ARG A 248 -2.03 16.02 4.36
CA ARG A 248 -2.64 16.66 5.54
C ARG A 248 -2.01 16.18 6.86
N ILE A 249 -1.61 14.91 6.92
CA ILE A 249 -0.84 14.38 8.05
C ILE A 249 0.56 14.99 8.10
N VAL A 250 1.22 15.19 6.96
CA VAL A 250 2.53 15.89 6.88
C VAL A 250 2.42 17.30 7.44
N GLU A 251 1.43 18.07 7.00
CA GLU A 251 1.17 19.44 7.48
C GLU A 251 0.88 19.50 8.98
N ASN A 252 0.21 18.49 9.51
CA ASN A 252 -0.10 18.33 10.94
C ASN A 252 -0.62 19.62 11.57
N PRO A 253 -1.73 20.19 11.10
CA PRO A 253 -2.22 21.46 11.58
C PRO A 253 -2.48 21.39 13.10
N ARG A 254 -1.87 22.29 13.85
CA ARG A 254 -1.98 22.36 15.31
C ARG A 254 -1.56 21.09 16.07
N GLY A 255 -0.78 20.19 15.46
CA GLY A 255 -0.28 18.99 16.12
C GLY A 255 -1.30 17.86 16.28
N VAL A 256 -2.46 17.92 15.61
CA VAL A 256 -3.56 16.95 15.78
C VAL A 256 -3.22 15.52 15.37
N CYS A 257 -2.14 15.34 14.59
CA CYS A 257 -1.71 14.02 14.11
C CYS A 257 -0.68 13.35 15.03
N GLU A 258 -0.17 14.05 16.05
CA GLU A 258 0.87 13.49 16.91
C GLU A 258 0.33 12.36 17.78
N ARG A 259 1.04 11.24 17.78
CA ARG A 259 0.68 9.99 18.48
C ARG A 259 -0.70 9.44 18.07
N GLN A 260 -1.10 9.70 16.81
CA GLN A 260 -2.33 9.20 16.23
C GLN A 260 -2.07 8.07 15.24
N ILE A 261 -3.09 7.23 15.07
CA ILE A 261 -3.18 6.22 14.01
C ILE A 261 -4.32 6.65 13.09
N PHE A 262 -4.11 6.57 11.77
CA PHE A 262 -5.14 6.89 10.78
C PHE A 262 -5.34 5.73 9.81
N ASN A 263 -6.57 5.26 9.68
CA ASN A 263 -6.99 4.50 8.53
C ASN A 263 -7.12 5.43 7.32
N ILE A 264 -6.43 5.11 6.25
CA ILE A 264 -6.62 5.78 4.96
C ILE A 264 -7.23 4.79 3.99
N GLY A 265 -8.49 5.02 3.61
CA GLY A 265 -9.26 4.10 2.79
C GLY A 265 -10.59 4.70 2.34
N SER A 266 -11.18 4.15 1.27
CA SER A 266 -12.53 4.52 0.84
C SER A 266 -13.53 3.44 1.24
N PRO A 267 -14.37 3.65 2.25
CA PRO A 267 -15.41 2.67 2.60
C PRO A 267 -16.49 2.53 1.52
N TYR A 268 -16.53 3.45 0.55
CA TYR A 268 -17.55 3.49 -0.52
C TYR A 268 -17.21 2.61 -1.73
N ASN A 269 -15.96 2.19 -1.86
CA ASN A 269 -15.46 1.42 -2.99
C ASN A 269 -15.21 -0.06 -2.60
N GLU A 270 -16.15 -0.63 -1.84
CA GLU A 270 -16.11 -2.05 -1.50
C GLU A 270 -16.58 -2.89 -2.68
N VAL A 271 -15.70 -3.74 -3.21
CA VAL A 271 -16.01 -4.67 -4.30
C VAL A 271 -15.31 -6.00 -4.10
N SER A 272 -15.89 -7.07 -4.67
CA SER A 272 -15.20 -8.36 -4.76
C SER A 272 -14.10 -8.34 -5.83
N ILE A 273 -13.14 -9.25 -5.72
CA ILE A 273 -12.10 -9.43 -6.76
C ILE A 273 -12.73 -9.80 -8.09
N ARG A 274 -13.84 -10.57 -8.08
CA ARG A 274 -14.62 -10.90 -9.28
C ARG A 274 -15.22 -9.65 -9.91
N GLN A 275 -15.89 -8.81 -9.14
CA GLN A 275 -16.49 -7.56 -9.64
C GLN A 275 -15.41 -6.62 -10.22
N MET A 276 -14.24 -6.59 -9.61
CA MET A 276 -13.09 -5.84 -10.15
C MET A 276 -12.67 -6.38 -11.52
N ALA A 277 -12.52 -7.69 -11.67
CA ALA A 277 -12.14 -8.33 -12.94
C ALA A 277 -13.15 -8.05 -14.04
N GLU A 278 -14.45 -8.20 -13.73
CA GLU A 278 -15.56 -7.95 -14.66
C GLU A 278 -15.58 -6.48 -15.10
N MET A 279 -15.47 -5.54 -14.17
CA MET A 279 -15.44 -4.11 -14.48
C MET A 279 -14.19 -3.70 -15.26
N MET A 280 -13.00 -4.25 -14.96
CA MET A 280 -11.79 -4.00 -15.73
C MET A 280 -11.95 -4.50 -17.18
N ARG A 281 -12.53 -5.68 -17.37
CA ARG A 281 -12.82 -6.25 -18.71
C ARG A 281 -13.79 -5.36 -19.51
N GLU A 282 -14.86 -4.87 -18.85
CA GLU A 282 -15.84 -3.95 -19.44
C GLU A 282 -15.18 -2.63 -19.86
N ILE A 283 -14.45 -1.96 -18.95
CA ILE A 283 -13.74 -0.69 -19.23
C ILE A 283 -12.73 -0.89 -20.35
N TYR A 284 -11.99 -2.01 -20.36
CA TYR A 284 -11.03 -2.28 -21.40
C TYR A 284 -11.69 -2.42 -22.78
N ALA A 285 -12.81 -3.15 -22.87
CA ALA A 285 -13.59 -3.27 -24.09
C ALA A 285 -14.10 -1.93 -24.63
N GLU A 286 -14.63 -1.09 -23.73
CA GLU A 286 -15.20 0.20 -24.11
C GLU A 286 -14.17 1.25 -24.53
N LYS A 287 -13.00 1.28 -23.87
CA LYS A 287 -12.09 2.41 -23.96
C LYS A 287 -10.76 2.11 -24.64
N PHE A 288 -10.29 0.88 -24.64
CA PHE A 288 -8.91 0.55 -24.97
C PHE A 288 -8.74 -0.54 -26.03
N ALA A 289 -9.67 -1.50 -26.12
CA ALA A 289 -9.61 -2.60 -27.06
C ALA A 289 -9.82 -2.14 -28.51
N ALA A 290 -9.17 -2.83 -29.44
CA ALA A 290 -9.47 -2.67 -30.85
C ALA A 290 -10.85 -3.29 -31.18
N PRO A 291 -11.58 -2.78 -32.19
CA PRO A 291 -12.82 -3.39 -32.63
C PRO A 291 -12.64 -4.88 -32.95
N GLY A 292 -13.49 -5.73 -32.33
CA GLY A 292 -13.42 -7.18 -32.53
C GLY A 292 -12.32 -7.91 -31.74
N ALA A 293 -11.62 -7.24 -30.85
CA ALA A 293 -10.62 -7.89 -29.98
C ALA A 293 -11.27 -8.95 -29.08
N VAL A 294 -10.63 -10.11 -28.97
CA VAL A 294 -11.00 -11.15 -28.02
C VAL A 294 -10.48 -10.78 -26.65
N LEU A 295 -11.38 -10.69 -25.68
CA LEU A 295 -11.02 -10.37 -24.31
C LEU A 295 -10.65 -11.63 -23.52
N PRO A 296 -9.74 -11.54 -22.52
CA PRO A 296 -9.37 -12.68 -21.69
C PRO A 296 -10.53 -13.24 -20.90
N ASP A 297 -10.54 -14.58 -20.74
CA ASP A 297 -11.51 -15.25 -19.89
C ASP A 297 -11.21 -15.05 -18.41
N ILE A 298 -12.27 -14.98 -17.61
CA ILE A 298 -12.18 -14.95 -16.16
C ILE A 298 -12.37 -16.40 -15.67
N VAL A 299 -11.31 -16.96 -15.05
CA VAL A 299 -11.29 -18.36 -14.60
C VAL A 299 -11.04 -18.45 -13.09
N SER A 300 -11.60 -19.46 -12.42
CA SER A 300 -11.33 -19.72 -11.02
C SER A 300 -10.18 -20.70 -10.84
N VAL A 301 -9.29 -20.43 -9.88
CA VAL A 301 -8.18 -21.30 -9.47
C VAL A 301 -8.20 -21.45 -7.95
N SER A 302 -7.64 -22.54 -7.41
CA SER A 302 -7.55 -22.70 -5.94
C SER A 302 -6.47 -21.82 -5.33
N GLY A 303 -6.67 -21.37 -4.07
CA GLY A 303 -5.68 -20.60 -3.32
C GLY A 303 -4.37 -21.36 -3.10
N ASP A 304 -4.44 -22.65 -2.82
CA ASP A 304 -3.27 -23.52 -2.65
C ASP A 304 -2.46 -23.67 -3.95
N GLU A 305 -3.12 -23.69 -5.11
CA GLU A 305 -2.44 -23.72 -6.41
C GLU A 305 -1.75 -22.40 -6.74
N PHE A 306 -2.37 -21.27 -6.39
CA PHE A 306 -1.89 -19.95 -6.78
C PHE A 306 -0.81 -19.41 -5.82
N TYR A 307 -1.01 -19.48 -4.51
CA TYR A 307 -0.12 -18.93 -3.50
C TYR A 307 0.73 -19.99 -2.78
N GLY A 308 0.36 -21.26 -2.86
CA GLY A 308 0.95 -22.35 -2.08
C GLY A 308 0.20 -22.62 -0.78
N LYS A 309 0.48 -23.79 -0.19
CA LYS A 309 -0.15 -24.26 1.07
C LYS A 309 0.12 -23.28 2.22
N GLY A 310 -0.90 -23.05 3.04
CA GLY A 310 -0.80 -22.18 4.22
C GLY A 310 -1.20 -20.72 3.98
N TYR A 311 -1.64 -20.37 2.78
CA TYR A 311 -2.27 -19.09 2.53
C TYR A 311 -3.60 -18.99 3.29
N GLU A 312 -3.84 -17.82 3.88
CA GLU A 312 -5.11 -17.46 4.52
C GLU A 312 -5.30 -15.95 4.33
N ASP A 313 -6.52 -15.49 4.15
CA ASP A 313 -6.82 -14.07 4.03
C ASP A 313 -8.08 -13.71 4.84
N SER A 314 -8.37 -12.43 4.98
CA SER A 314 -9.65 -11.94 5.47
C SER A 314 -10.61 -11.76 4.29
N ASP A 315 -11.84 -12.25 4.41
CA ASP A 315 -12.81 -12.17 3.33
C ASP A 315 -13.28 -10.74 3.09
N ARG A 316 -13.36 -9.94 4.15
CA ARG A 316 -13.91 -8.59 4.10
C ARG A 316 -13.22 -7.65 5.06
N ARG A 317 -12.84 -6.45 4.60
CA ARG A 317 -12.22 -5.38 5.41
C ARG A 317 -12.68 -4.01 4.94
N ILE A 318 -13.36 -3.27 5.82
CA ILE A 318 -13.87 -1.92 5.56
C ILE A 318 -13.16 -0.93 6.49
N PRO A 319 -12.60 0.19 5.99
CA PRO A 319 -12.02 1.21 6.86
C PRO A 319 -13.09 2.06 7.54
N ASP A 320 -13.03 2.23 8.85
CA ASP A 320 -13.63 3.40 9.49
C ASP A 320 -12.68 4.58 9.30
N ILE A 321 -13.14 5.64 8.65
CA ILE A 321 -12.35 6.84 8.35
C ILE A 321 -12.82 8.05 9.17
N THR A 322 -13.64 7.83 10.19
CA THR A 322 -14.20 8.90 11.03
C THR A 322 -13.12 9.79 11.61
N LYS A 323 -12.00 9.22 12.05
CA LYS A 323 -10.87 9.97 12.59
C LYS A 323 -10.22 10.89 11.53
N ALA A 324 -9.93 10.37 10.33
CA ALA A 324 -9.37 11.18 9.23
C ALA A 324 -10.33 12.29 8.81
N ARG A 325 -11.63 11.99 8.75
CA ARG A 325 -12.67 12.97 8.46
C ARG A 325 -12.73 14.08 9.52
N THR A 326 -12.75 13.70 10.79
CA THR A 326 -12.94 14.64 11.92
C THR A 326 -11.71 15.52 12.16
N LEU A 327 -10.50 14.91 12.18
CA LEU A 327 -9.28 15.62 12.53
C LEU A 327 -8.63 16.32 11.35
N LEU A 328 -8.76 15.77 10.13
CA LEU A 328 -8.09 16.26 8.94
C LEU A 328 -9.06 16.89 7.93
N GLY A 329 -10.39 16.77 8.12
CA GLY A 329 -11.36 17.19 7.11
C GLY A 329 -11.23 16.43 5.78
N TRP A 330 -10.67 15.20 5.82
CA TRP A 330 -10.41 14.41 4.63
C TRP A 330 -11.56 13.46 4.31
N GLU A 331 -11.88 13.36 3.02
CA GLU A 331 -12.88 12.43 2.46
C GLU A 331 -12.36 11.93 1.10
N PRO A 332 -12.44 10.61 0.79
CA PRO A 332 -12.10 10.10 -0.53
C PRO A 332 -13.15 10.56 -1.56
N LYS A 333 -12.68 10.92 -2.77
CA LYS A 333 -13.52 11.53 -3.83
C LYS A 333 -13.74 10.61 -5.02
N TRP A 334 -12.83 9.66 -5.25
CA TRP A 334 -12.88 8.80 -6.41
C TRP A 334 -13.85 7.63 -6.21
N ASN A 335 -14.76 7.42 -7.16
CA ASN A 335 -15.56 6.20 -7.23
C ASN A 335 -14.75 5.06 -7.88
N PHE A 336 -15.21 3.82 -7.68
CA PHE A 336 -14.44 2.63 -8.08
C PHE A 336 -14.22 2.55 -9.60
N ARG A 337 -15.23 2.84 -10.44
CA ARG A 337 -15.08 2.83 -11.91
C ARG A 337 -14.07 3.87 -12.38
N GLY A 338 -14.14 5.10 -11.85
CA GLY A 338 -13.23 6.18 -12.21
C GLY A 338 -11.78 5.90 -11.87
N LEU A 339 -11.51 5.35 -10.67
CA LEU A 339 -10.15 4.98 -10.27
C LEU A 339 -9.58 3.84 -11.12
N LEU A 340 -10.41 2.85 -11.50
CA LEU A 340 -9.99 1.79 -12.42
C LEU A 340 -9.65 2.35 -13.80
N GLU A 341 -10.55 3.16 -14.38
CA GLU A 341 -10.32 3.75 -15.70
C GLU A 341 -9.04 4.59 -15.73
N ALA A 342 -8.82 5.44 -14.72
CA ALA A 342 -7.61 6.26 -14.63
C ALA A 342 -6.34 5.42 -14.52
N THR A 343 -6.38 4.37 -13.69
CA THR A 343 -5.24 3.46 -13.52
C THR A 343 -4.97 2.65 -14.78
N MET A 344 -6.00 2.07 -15.40
CA MET A 344 -5.88 1.29 -16.64
C MET A 344 -5.35 2.14 -17.80
N ARG A 345 -5.82 3.38 -17.91
CA ARG A 345 -5.33 4.34 -18.92
C ARG A 345 -3.82 4.54 -18.83
N TYR A 346 -3.27 4.69 -17.62
CA TYR A 346 -1.83 4.81 -17.42
C TYR A 346 -1.09 3.59 -18.01
N TYR A 347 -1.48 2.36 -17.67
CA TYR A 347 -0.81 1.15 -18.14
C TYR A 347 -0.92 0.94 -19.65
N VAL A 348 -2.10 1.21 -20.24
CA VAL A 348 -2.26 1.13 -21.71
C VAL A 348 -1.38 2.15 -22.41
N MET A 349 -1.26 3.37 -21.88
CA MET A 349 -0.42 4.41 -22.48
C MET A 349 1.07 4.07 -22.39
N GLU A 350 1.54 3.58 -21.22
CA GLU A 350 2.93 3.16 -21.06
C GLU A 350 3.29 1.98 -21.97
N HIS A 351 2.41 0.97 -22.04
CA HIS A 351 2.61 -0.15 -22.96
C HIS A 351 2.70 0.30 -24.44
N ARG A 352 1.80 1.17 -24.88
CA ARG A 352 1.84 1.72 -26.25
C ARG A 352 3.08 2.58 -26.51
N ARG A 353 3.59 3.26 -25.48
CA ARG A 353 4.85 4.02 -25.58
C ARG A 353 6.05 3.09 -25.76
N ALA A 354 6.12 2.03 -24.96
CA ALA A 354 7.18 1.02 -25.05
C ALA A 354 7.22 0.37 -26.45
N GLN A 355 6.07 -0.07 -26.97
CA GLN A 355 5.97 -0.64 -28.33
C GLN A 355 6.44 0.33 -29.43
N LYS A 356 6.17 1.62 -29.31
CA LYS A 356 6.64 2.61 -30.29
C LYS A 356 8.15 2.79 -30.26
N VAL A 357 8.76 2.71 -29.07
CA VAL A 357 10.23 2.80 -28.93
C VAL A 357 10.89 1.57 -29.55
N GLU A 358 10.37 0.36 -29.28
CA GLU A 358 10.87 -0.89 -29.87
C GLU A 358 10.74 -0.91 -31.41
N ALA A 359 9.66 -0.37 -31.96
CA ALA A 359 9.45 -0.29 -33.42
C ALA A 359 10.35 0.73 -34.12
N LEU A 360 11.06 1.59 -33.41
CA LEU A 360 12.00 2.59 -33.93
C LEU A 360 13.46 2.16 -33.80
N GLN A 361 13.74 1.07 -33.10
CA GLN A 361 15.05 0.42 -32.99
C GLN A 361 15.20 -0.70 -34.01
#